data_5e41b93faa20ee4864c922ebb97004c9
#
_entry.id   5e41b93faa20ee4864c922ebb97004c9
#
_cell.length_a   1.000
_cell.length_b   1.000
_cell.length_c   1.000
_cell.angle_alpha   90.00
_cell.angle_beta   90.00
_cell.angle_gamma   90.00
#
_symmetry.space_group_name_H-M   'P 1'
#
loop_
_entity.id
_entity.type
_entity.pdbx_description
1 polymer ?
#
loop_
_entity_poly.entity_id
_entity_poly.type
_entity_poly.pdbx_seq_one_letter_code
_entity_poly.pdbx_strand_id
1 'polypeptide(L)'
;MTWNPWNVATSGGAGAQYLLDGRIRIVPQNRLFHHTWPVEVEGVGRLEGYPNRDSISYLEHFGLNGVHTMIRGTLRHPGFCETWSKVVNLGLTNDTIRIQNLGDRSPREVVEMFLPIPVPPDRVEAAATLFLELNPTGRQMDNLRFLGLFDDEPTRCAGDTAAAMLSHLLETRLAPLPE
;
A
#
# COMPACT_ATOMS: atom_id res chain seq x y z
N MET A 1 12.39 7.36 -2.59
CA MET A 1 12.53 6.15 -3.45
C MET A 1 12.46 4.92 -2.55
N THR A 2 11.81 3.83 -2.98
CA THR A 2 11.91 2.55 -2.27
C THR A 2 12.92 1.67 -3.00
N TRP A 3 13.83 1.05 -2.24
CA TRP A 3 14.79 0.10 -2.78
C TRP A 3 14.18 -1.30 -3.05
N ASN A 4 12.96 -1.56 -2.53
CA ASN A 4 12.24 -2.83 -2.74
C ASN A 4 10.74 -2.55 -3.00
N PRO A 5 10.33 -2.44 -4.26
CA PRO A 5 8.94 -2.21 -4.67
C PRO A 5 7.97 -3.26 -4.14
N TRP A 6 8.37 -4.53 -4.09
CA TRP A 6 7.58 -5.63 -3.53
C TRP A 6 7.14 -5.37 -2.08
N ASN A 7 8.07 -4.87 -1.24
CA ASN A 7 7.74 -4.54 0.15
C ASN A 7 6.71 -3.41 0.26
N VAL A 8 6.66 -2.52 -0.72
CA VAL A 8 5.61 -1.48 -0.79
C VAL A 8 4.31 -2.08 -1.29
N ALA A 9 4.35 -2.86 -2.38
CA ALA A 9 3.17 -3.51 -2.96
C ALA A 9 2.43 -4.39 -1.94
N THR A 10 3.17 -5.13 -1.11
CA THR A 10 2.60 -6.00 -0.06
C THR A 10 2.39 -5.29 1.28
N SER A 11 2.76 -4.00 1.40
CA SER A 11 2.52 -3.27 2.64
C SER A 11 1.02 -3.09 2.89
N GLY A 12 0.59 -3.39 4.13
CA GLY A 12 -0.83 -3.48 4.46
C GLY A 12 -1.44 -4.87 4.21
N GLY A 13 -0.67 -5.84 3.71
CA GLY A 13 -1.09 -7.25 3.63
C GLY A 13 -1.18 -7.94 5.00
N ALA A 14 -0.59 -7.34 6.03
CA ALA A 14 -0.67 -7.80 7.42
C ALA A 14 -0.93 -6.63 8.37
N GLY A 15 -1.49 -6.94 9.55
CA GLY A 15 -1.61 -5.99 10.64
C GLY A 15 -0.27 -5.70 11.32
N ALA A 16 -0.32 -4.98 12.44
CA ALA A 16 0.84 -4.70 13.28
C ALA A 16 0.50 -4.90 14.76
N GLN A 17 1.51 -5.21 15.57
CA GLN A 17 1.42 -5.16 17.02
C GLN A 17 2.64 -4.46 17.61
N TYR A 18 2.42 -3.69 18.66
CA TYR A 18 3.46 -2.93 19.33
C TYR A 18 3.12 -2.69 20.79
N LEU A 19 4.11 -2.28 21.58
CA LEU A 19 3.95 -1.88 22.96
C LEU A 19 3.83 -0.35 23.05
N LEU A 20 2.80 0.13 23.74
CA LEU A 20 2.60 1.55 24.04
C LEU A 20 2.17 1.70 25.49
N ASP A 21 2.95 2.44 26.26
CA ASP A 21 2.73 2.70 27.69
C ASP A 21 2.44 1.43 28.50
N GLY A 22 3.26 0.40 28.29
CA GLY A 22 3.17 -0.89 28.94
C GLY A 22 1.99 -1.78 28.47
N ARG A 23 1.28 -1.37 27.42
CA ARG A 23 0.12 -2.12 26.90
C ARG A 23 0.32 -2.52 25.44
N ILE A 24 0.03 -3.78 25.13
CA ILE A 24 0.05 -4.25 23.74
C ILE A 24 -1.09 -3.58 22.97
N ARG A 25 -0.75 -3.06 21.80
CA ARG A 25 -1.67 -2.56 20.79
C ARG A 25 -1.63 -3.45 19.57
N ILE A 26 -2.80 -3.80 19.06
CA ILE A 26 -2.96 -4.58 17.83
C ILE A 26 -3.69 -3.71 16.82
N VAL A 27 -3.10 -3.57 15.65
CA VAL A 27 -3.67 -2.84 14.53
C VAL A 27 -4.01 -3.86 13.44
N PRO A 28 -5.29 -4.09 13.14
CA PRO A 28 -5.69 -4.99 12.07
C PRO A 28 -5.27 -4.45 10.70
N GLN A 29 -5.12 -5.35 9.74
CA GLN A 29 -4.64 -5.06 8.38
C GLN A 29 -5.34 -3.85 7.73
N ASN A 30 -6.66 -3.84 7.73
CA ASN A 30 -7.47 -2.79 7.10
C ASN A 30 -7.43 -1.43 7.83
N ARG A 31 -6.80 -1.36 9.00
CA ARG A 31 -6.64 -0.15 9.80
C ARG A 31 -5.20 0.36 9.86
N LEU A 32 -4.26 -0.36 9.26
CA LEU A 32 -2.83 -0.08 9.40
C LEU A 32 -2.49 1.37 9.03
N PHE A 33 -2.94 1.83 7.88
CA PHE A 33 -2.65 3.16 7.36
C PHE A 33 -3.52 4.29 7.96
N HIS A 34 -4.41 3.95 8.88
CA HIS A 34 -5.14 4.93 9.71
C HIS A 34 -4.46 5.19 11.06
N HIS A 35 -3.46 4.37 11.43
CA HIS A 35 -2.64 4.55 12.64
C HIS A 35 -1.33 5.26 12.27
N THR A 36 -1.41 6.55 12.00
CA THR A 36 -0.27 7.36 11.59
C THR A 36 0.06 8.43 12.61
N TRP A 37 1.33 8.83 12.65
CA TRP A 37 1.83 9.95 13.45
C TRP A 37 2.84 10.77 12.65
N PRO A 38 2.92 12.10 12.86
CA PRO A 38 3.90 12.93 12.21
C PRO A 38 5.30 12.69 12.80
N VAL A 39 6.32 12.72 11.94
CA VAL A 39 7.73 12.63 12.32
C VAL A 39 8.49 13.72 11.59
N GLU A 40 9.15 14.61 12.33
CA GLU A 40 10.07 15.58 11.74
C GLU A 40 11.46 14.96 11.65
N VAL A 41 12.05 14.97 10.47
CA VAL A 41 13.39 14.45 10.22
C VAL A 41 14.28 15.58 9.74
N GLU A 42 15.35 15.87 10.47
CA GLU A 42 16.30 16.92 10.12
C GLU A 42 16.87 16.70 8.71
N GLY A 43 16.86 17.76 7.90
CA GLY A 43 17.30 17.71 6.50
C GLY A 43 16.34 17.05 5.51
N VAL A 44 15.25 16.42 5.98
CA VAL A 44 14.23 15.77 5.12
C VAL A 44 12.87 16.46 5.23
N GLY A 45 12.52 16.96 6.43
CA GLY A 45 11.25 17.59 6.73
C GLY A 45 10.25 16.63 7.35
N ARG A 46 8.97 16.95 7.19
CA ARG A 46 7.86 16.21 7.81
C ARG A 46 7.52 14.93 7.03
N LEU A 47 7.54 13.83 7.75
CA LEU A 47 7.10 12.52 7.28
C LEU A 47 5.89 12.03 8.08
N GLU A 48 5.23 10.98 7.59
CA GLU A 48 4.23 10.21 8.34
C GLU A 48 4.77 8.83 8.67
N GLY A 49 4.70 8.45 9.95
CA GLY A 49 5.03 7.13 10.45
C GLY A 49 3.78 6.25 10.57
N TYR A 50 3.92 4.94 10.35
CA TYR A 50 2.91 3.95 10.67
C TYR A 50 3.56 2.68 11.21
N PRO A 51 2.86 1.87 12.06
CA PRO A 51 3.44 0.67 12.66
C PRO A 51 3.71 -0.39 11.58
N ASN A 52 4.82 -1.13 11.75
CA ASN A 52 5.25 -2.12 10.78
C ASN A 52 5.32 -3.52 11.40
N ARG A 53 4.32 -4.36 11.10
CA ARG A 53 4.27 -5.77 11.52
C ARG A 53 4.43 -5.95 13.05
N ASP A 54 5.12 -7.02 13.46
CA ASP A 54 5.36 -7.31 14.87
C ASP A 54 6.56 -6.53 15.43
N SER A 55 6.29 -5.70 16.45
CA SER A 55 7.34 -5.03 17.23
C SER A 55 7.62 -5.76 18.55
N ILE A 56 6.73 -6.65 19.02
CA ILE A 56 6.82 -7.26 20.33
C ILE A 56 7.98 -8.27 20.40
N SER A 57 8.16 -9.07 19.33
CA SER A 57 9.26 -10.04 19.25
C SER A 57 10.65 -9.41 19.40
N TYR A 58 10.79 -8.12 19.10
CA TYR A 58 12.05 -7.38 19.29
C TYR A 58 12.39 -7.14 20.76
N LEU A 59 11.39 -7.07 21.66
CA LEU A 59 11.63 -6.92 23.11
C LEU A 59 12.49 -8.07 23.64
N GLU A 60 12.09 -9.30 23.31
CA GLU A 60 12.80 -10.50 23.72
C GLU A 60 14.15 -10.61 22.97
N HIS A 61 14.14 -10.47 21.65
CA HIS A 61 15.32 -10.64 20.81
C HIS A 61 16.47 -9.69 21.16
N PHE A 62 16.17 -8.46 21.56
CA PHE A 62 17.15 -7.45 21.95
C PHE A 62 17.30 -7.28 23.47
N GLY A 63 16.66 -8.12 24.26
CA GLY A 63 16.74 -8.04 25.74
C GLY A 63 16.21 -6.72 26.31
N LEU A 64 15.21 -6.11 25.68
CA LEU A 64 14.64 -4.83 26.07
C LEU A 64 13.62 -4.97 27.21
N ASN A 65 14.04 -5.60 28.30
CA ASN A 65 13.20 -5.82 29.48
C ASN A 65 12.92 -4.47 30.18
N GLY A 66 11.67 -4.24 30.55
CA GLY A 66 11.24 -3.03 31.25
C GLY A 66 10.98 -1.80 30.36
N VAL A 67 11.07 -1.94 29.05
CA VAL A 67 10.67 -0.89 28.10
C VAL A 67 9.14 -0.77 28.09
N HIS A 68 8.64 0.45 28.28
CA HIS A 68 7.21 0.74 28.29
C HIS A 68 6.61 1.01 26.89
N THR A 69 7.45 1.46 25.96
CA THR A 69 7.02 1.73 24.58
C THR A 69 8.04 1.17 23.60
N MET A 70 7.58 0.33 22.67
CA MET A 70 8.38 -0.24 21.59
C MET A 70 7.54 -0.30 20.33
N ILE A 71 7.90 0.54 19.36
CA ILE A 71 7.23 0.61 18.05
C ILE A 71 8.30 0.54 16.98
N ARG A 72 8.16 -0.44 16.09
CA ARG A 72 8.86 -0.46 14.81
C ARG A 72 7.93 0.14 13.76
N GLY A 73 8.35 1.22 13.14
CA GLY A 73 7.55 1.94 12.16
C GLY A 73 8.24 2.05 10.81
N THR A 74 7.45 2.42 9.81
CA THR A 74 7.93 2.85 8.50
C THR A 74 7.58 4.32 8.31
N LEU A 75 8.51 5.10 7.74
CA LEU A 75 8.30 6.50 7.41
C LEU A 75 8.00 6.66 5.92
N ARG A 76 7.05 7.52 5.59
CA ARG A 76 6.66 7.88 4.22
C ARG A 76 6.42 9.38 4.11
N HIS A 77 6.45 9.90 2.89
CA HIS A 77 5.99 11.26 2.64
C HIS A 77 4.49 11.40 2.90
N PRO A 78 4.03 12.59 3.34
CA PRO A 78 2.62 12.84 3.64
C PRO A 78 1.69 12.54 2.45
N GLY A 79 0.59 11.85 2.73
CA GLY A 79 -0.40 11.41 1.74
C GLY A 79 -0.17 9.99 1.20
N PHE A 80 0.96 9.35 1.52
CA PHE A 80 1.17 7.95 1.17
C PHE A 80 0.15 7.05 1.87
N CYS A 81 0.04 7.13 3.19
CA CYS A 81 -0.84 6.24 3.96
C CYS A 81 -2.31 6.41 3.55
N GLU A 82 -2.73 7.64 3.30
CA GLU A 82 -4.07 7.94 2.83
C GLU A 82 -4.38 7.30 1.47
N THR A 83 -3.46 7.39 0.50
CA THR A 83 -3.59 6.74 -0.80
C THR A 83 -3.50 5.23 -0.69
N TRP A 84 -2.50 4.73 0.07
CA TRP A 84 -2.25 3.30 0.17
C TRP A 84 -3.36 2.54 0.91
N SER A 85 -4.05 3.19 1.84
CA SER A 85 -5.26 2.63 2.46
C SER A 85 -6.33 2.28 1.42
N LYS A 86 -6.44 3.04 0.33
CA LYS A 86 -7.39 2.78 -0.76
C LYS A 86 -6.96 1.59 -1.63
N VAL A 87 -5.66 1.45 -1.88
CA VAL A 87 -5.08 0.28 -2.58
C VAL A 87 -5.34 -1.01 -1.78
N VAL A 88 -5.16 -0.96 -0.45
CA VAL A 88 -5.47 -2.08 0.46
C VAL A 88 -6.97 -2.39 0.48
N ASN A 89 -7.81 -1.37 0.58
CA ASN A 89 -9.27 -1.53 0.62
C ASN A 89 -9.82 -2.11 -0.70
N LEU A 90 -9.19 -1.80 -1.82
CA LEU A 90 -9.50 -2.41 -3.11
C LEU A 90 -9.03 -3.87 -3.20
N GLY A 91 -8.09 -4.30 -2.33
CA GLY A 91 -7.57 -5.67 -2.30
C GLY A 91 -6.33 -5.90 -3.17
N LEU A 92 -5.78 -4.87 -3.79
CA LEU A 92 -4.66 -5.00 -4.74
C LEU A 92 -3.32 -5.38 -4.09
N THR A 93 -3.21 -5.31 -2.76
CA THR A 93 -2.02 -5.79 -2.02
C THR A 93 -2.03 -7.32 -1.80
N ASN A 94 -3.01 -8.03 -2.37
CA ASN A 94 -3.11 -9.47 -2.25
C ASN A 94 -2.02 -10.17 -3.06
N ASP A 95 -1.25 -11.03 -2.39
CA ASP A 95 -0.13 -11.81 -2.94
C ASP A 95 -0.41 -13.31 -2.99
N THR A 96 -1.66 -13.72 -2.73
CA THR A 96 -2.04 -15.14 -2.66
C THR A 96 -3.02 -15.58 -3.75
N ILE A 97 -3.94 -14.69 -4.17
CA ILE A 97 -4.91 -14.98 -5.23
C ILE A 97 -4.22 -14.84 -6.59
N ARG A 98 -4.24 -15.94 -7.35
CA ARG A 98 -3.62 -15.99 -8.67
C ARG A 98 -4.59 -15.51 -9.75
N ILE A 99 -4.07 -14.63 -10.60
CA ILE A 99 -4.77 -14.07 -11.76
C ILE A 99 -4.17 -14.68 -13.01
N GLN A 100 -4.99 -15.43 -13.75
CA GLN A 100 -4.52 -16.08 -14.99
C GLN A 100 -4.16 -15.06 -16.06
N ASN A 101 -3.04 -15.29 -16.75
CA ASN A 101 -2.55 -14.43 -17.84
C ASN A 101 -2.40 -12.96 -17.44
N LEU A 102 -1.96 -12.70 -16.21
CA LEU A 102 -1.84 -11.33 -15.68
C LEU A 102 -0.99 -10.43 -16.58
N GLY A 103 0.08 -10.94 -17.18
CA GLY A 103 0.94 -10.19 -18.09
C GLY A 103 0.23 -9.67 -19.35
N ASP A 104 -0.84 -10.33 -19.79
CA ASP A 104 -1.64 -9.97 -20.98
C ASP A 104 -2.81 -9.05 -20.62
N ARG A 105 -3.09 -8.84 -19.33
CA ARG A 105 -4.18 -8.00 -18.84
C ARG A 105 -3.70 -6.58 -18.58
N SER A 106 -4.59 -5.62 -18.80
CA SER A 106 -4.35 -4.24 -18.38
C SER A 106 -4.55 -4.07 -16.86
N PRO A 107 -3.91 -3.07 -16.23
CA PRO A 107 -4.18 -2.72 -14.83
C PRO A 107 -5.67 -2.43 -14.59
N ARG A 108 -6.35 -1.77 -15.53
CA ARG A 108 -7.78 -1.50 -15.47
C ARG A 108 -8.61 -2.77 -15.39
N GLU A 109 -8.32 -3.80 -16.21
CA GLU A 109 -9.00 -5.09 -16.14
C GLU A 109 -8.77 -5.78 -14.78
N VAL A 110 -7.56 -5.67 -14.23
CA VAL A 110 -7.28 -6.21 -12.91
C VAL A 110 -8.05 -5.46 -11.82
N VAL A 111 -8.10 -4.13 -11.86
CA VAL A 111 -8.91 -3.33 -10.92
C VAL A 111 -10.39 -3.73 -11.01
N GLU A 112 -10.93 -3.95 -12.20
CA GLU A 112 -12.31 -4.38 -12.41
C GLU A 112 -12.63 -5.70 -11.67
N MET A 113 -11.71 -6.67 -11.67
CA MET A 113 -11.88 -7.95 -10.97
C MET A 113 -12.06 -7.82 -9.45
N PHE A 114 -11.59 -6.73 -8.86
CA PHE A 114 -11.70 -6.44 -7.43
C PHE A 114 -12.93 -5.59 -7.08
N LEU A 115 -13.68 -5.12 -8.07
CA LEU A 115 -14.93 -4.41 -7.82
C LEU A 115 -16.06 -5.40 -7.46
N PRO A 116 -17.02 -4.99 -6.62
CA PRO A 116 -18.09 -5.88 -6.15
C PRO A 116 -19.08 -6.29 -7.25
N ILE A 117 -19.12 -5.55 -8.35
CA ILE A 117 -19.98 -5.82 -9.52
C ILE A 117 -19.19 -5.62 -10.82
N PRO A 118 -19.42 -6.42 -11.86
CA PRO A 118 -18.83 -6.20 -13.17
C PRO A 118 -19.26 -4.86 -13.75
N VAL A 119 -18.31 -4.15 -14.36
CA VAL A 119 -18.57 -2.88 -15.04
C VAL A 119 -17.87 -2.82 -16.40
N PRO A 120 -18.41 -2.08 -17.39
CA PRO A 120 -17.72 -1.86 -18.66
C PRO A 120 -16.37 -1.17 -18.45
N PRO A 121 -15.38 -1.41 -19.34
CA PRO A 121 -14.01 -0.88 -19.19
C PRO A 121 -13.95 0.66 -19.02
N ASP A 122 -14.81 1.38 -19.74
CA ASP A 122 -14.91 2.85 -19.65
C ASP A 122 -15.50 3.36 -18.32
N ARG A 123 -16.04 2.47 -17.49
CA ARG A 123 -16.65 2.78 -16.19
C ARG A 123 -15.83 2.34 -14.98
N VAL A 124 -14.74 1.60 -15.18
CA VAL A 124 -13.94 1.02 -14.08
C VAL A 124 -13.41 2.11 -13.13
N GLU A 125 -12.86 3.19 -13.67
CA GLU A 125 -12.34 4.28 -12.84
C GLU A 125 -13.44 4.95 -12.02
N ALA A 126 -14.60 5.24 -12.63
CA ALA A 126 -15.74 5.83 -11.94
C ALA A 126 -16.29 4.90 -10.86
N ALA A 127 -16.38 3.59 -11.16
CA ALA A 127 -16.84 2.58 -10.21
C ALA A 127 -15.87 2.41 -9.03
N ALA A 128 -14.56 2.38 -9.30
CA ALA A 128 -13.53 2.35 -8.25
C ALA A 128 -13.57 3.61 -7.38
N THR A 129 -13.75 4.78 -7.99
CA THR A 129 -13.90 6.07 -7.29
C THR A 129 -15.07 6.03 -6.31
N LEU A 130 -16.22 5.52 -6.78
CA LEU A 130 -17.43 5.39 -5.95
C LEU A 130 -17.23 4.33 -4.85
N PHE A 131 -16.69 3.16 -5.18
CA PHE A 131 -16.44 2.07 -4.23
C PHE A 131 -15.49 2.47 -3.11
N LEU A 132 -14.46 3.26 -3.43
CA LEU A 132 -13.46 3.74 -2.47
C LEU A 132 -13.86 5.05 -1.79
N GLU A 133 -15.04 5.59 -2.09
CA GLU A 133 -15.55 6.86 -1.55
C GLU A 133 -14.54 8.01 -1.77
N LEU A 134 -14.05 8.16 -3.00
CA LEU A 134 -13.04 9.15 -3.36
C LEU A 134 -13.66 10.36 -4.07
N ASN A 135 -12.99 11.50 -3.92
CA ASN A 135 -13.25 12.64 -4.80
C ASN A 135 -12.58 12.37 -6.17
N PRO A 136 -13.32 12.37 -7.30
CA PRO A 136 -12.78 12.09 -8.64
C PRO A 136 -11.68 13.06 -9.09
N THR A 137 -11.63 14.26 -8.52
CA THR A 137 -10.61 15.30 -8.78
C THR A 137 -9.67 15.49 -7.59
N GLY A 138 -9.69 14.56 -6.65
CA GLY A 138 -8.87 14.63 -5.45
C GLY A 138 -7.49 13.97 -5.62
N ARG A 139 -6.55 14.40 -4.78
CA ARG A 139 -5.16 13.91 -4.77
C ARG A 139 -5.03 12.38 -4.75
N GLN A 140 -5.90 11.68 -4.03
CA GLN A 140 -5.86 10.21 -3.98
C GLN A 140 -6.13 9.61 -5.36
N MET A 141 -7.15 10.10 -6.08
CA MET A 141 -7.41 9.64 -7.46
C MET A 141 -6.26 9.98 -8.39
N ASP A 142 -5.68 11.16 -8.28
CA ASP A 142 -4.51 11.53 -9.08
C ASP A 142 -3.31 10.59 -8.81
N ASN A 143 -3.10 10.20 -7.55
CA ASN A 143 -2.07 9.23 -7.19
C ASN A 143 -2.36 7.83 -7.77
N LEU A 144 -3.62 7.36 -7.76
CA LEU A 144 -4.00 6.07 -8.35
C LEU A 144 -3.84 6.07 -9.89
N ARG A 145 -4.18 7.20 -10.54
CA ARG A 145 -3.94 7.40 -11.98
C ARG A 145 -2.44 7.42 -12.29
N PHE A 146 -1.67 8.18 -11.52
CA PHE A 146 -0.20 8.25 -11.67
C PHE A 146 0.44 6.87 -11.52
N LEU A 147 -0.06 6.05 -10.60
CA LEU A 147 0.40 4.67 -10.42
C LEU A 147 0.05 3.77 -11.62
N GLY A 148 -0.87 4.21 -12.49
CA GLY A 148 -1.27 3.49 -13.69
C GLY A 148 -2.35 2.43 -13.46
N LEU A 149 -3.12 2.53 -12.37
CA LEU A 149 -4.16 1.53 -12.06
C LEU A 149 -5.31 1.49 -13.08
N PHE A 150 -5.47 2.53 -13.88
CA PHE A 150 -6.52 2.64 -14.88
C PHE A 150 -6.00 2.62 -16.32
N ASP A 151 -4.73 2.23 -16.51
CA ASP A 151 -4.12 2.11 -17.83
C ASP A 151 -4.73 0.93 -18.62
N ASP A 152 -4.83 1.07 -19.94
CA ASP A 152 -5.38 0.06 -20.84
C ASP A 152 -4.33 -0.89 -21.42
N GLU A 153 -3.05 -0.50 -21.37
CA GLU A 153 -1.97 -1.32 -21.90
C GLU A 153 -1.72 -2.55 -21.02
N PRO A 154 -1.41 -3.71 -21.61
CA PRO A 154 -1.08 -4.91 -20.85
C PRO A 154 0.04 -4.68 -19.85
N THR A 155 -0.10 -5.26 -18.65
CA THR A 155 0.86 -5.07 -17.54
C THR A 155 2.26 -5.56 -17.89
N ARG A 156 2.36 -6.64 -18.69
CA ARG A 156 3.61 -7.35 -19.01
C ARG A 156 4.44 -7.77 -17.78
N CYS A 157 3.82 -7.80 -16.61
CA CYS A 157 4.50 -8.25 -15.40
C CYS A 157 4.72 -9.78 -15.44
N ALA A 158 5.82 -10.22 -14.86
CA ALA A 158 6.19 -11.66 -14.82
C ALA A 158 5.44 -12.44 -13.72
N GLY A 159 4.76 -11.77 -12.80
CA GLY A 159 4.02 -12.41 -11.71
C GLY A 159 2.58 -12.75 -12.07
N ASP A 160 1.86 -13.32 -11.12
CA ASP A 160 0.47 -13.79 -11.29
C ASP A 160 -0.48 -13.33 -10.17
N THR A 161 -0.11 -12.33 -9.38
CA THR A 161 -0.94 -11.77 -8.30
C THR A 161 -1.11 -10.26 -8.43
N ALA A 162 -2.15 -9.68 -7.81
CA ALA A 162 -2.34 -8.24 -7.82
C ALA A 162 -1.15 -7.48 -7.21
N ALA A 163 -0.53 -8.02 -6.16
CA ALA A 163 0.68 -7.46 -5.57
C ALA A 163 1.87 -7.47 -6.54
N ALA A 164 1.98 -8.50 -7.42
CA ALA A 164 3.02 -8.54 -8.46
C ALA A 164 2.80 -7.43 -9.50
N MET A 165 1.55 -7.20 -9.92
CA MET A 165 1.22 -6.07 -10.78
C MET A 165 1.58 -4.74 -10.12
N LEU A 166 1.21 -4.52 -8.86
CA LEU A 166 1.57 -3.30 -8.13
C LEU A 166 3.08 -3.09 -8.04
N SER A 167 3.84 -4.16 -7.75
CA SER A 167 5.30 -4.08 -7.70
C SER A 167 5.87 -3.63 -9.04
N HIS A 168 5.38 -4.20 -10.15
CA HIS A 168 5.79 -3.82 -11.50
C HIS A 168 5.43 -2.36 -11.83
N LEU A 169 4.22 -1.90 -11.48
CA LEU A 169 3.82 -0.50 -11.67
C LEU A 169 4.69 0.45 -10.85
N LEU A 170 5.01 0.11 -9.60
CA LEU A 170 5.91 0.89 -8.77
C LEU A 170 7.31 0.98 -9.37
N GLU A 171 7.85 -0.11 -9.88
CA GLU A 171 9.16 -0.15 -10.54
C GLU A 171 9.20 0.76 -11.77
N THR A 172 8.18 0.70 -12.61
CA THR A 172 8.13 1.47 -13.85
C THR A 172 7.84 2.96 -13.63
N ARG A 173 6.95 3.30 -12.67
CA ARG A 173 6.51 4.69 -12.43
C ARG A 173 7.40 5.47 -11.47
N LEU A 174 8.09 4.78 -10.56
CA LEU A 174 8.95 5.38 -9.54
C LEU A 174 10.44 5.08 -9.79
N ALA A 175 10.80 4.56 -10.96
CA ALA A 175 12.20 4.42 -11.35
C ALA A 175 12.92 5.78 -11.26
N PRO A 176 14.18 5.82 -10.77
CA PRO A 176 14.97 7.03 -10.85
C PRO A 176 15.09 7.44 -12.33
N LEU A 177 15.03 8.76 -12.59
CA LEU A 177 15.41 9.26 -13.90
C LEU A 177 16.88 8.85 -14.13
N PRO A 178 17.23 8.40 -15.35
CA PRO A 178 18.64 8.18 -15.69
C PRO A 178 19.40 9.50 -15.51
N GLU A 179 20.58 9.41 -14.88
CA GLU A 179 21.49 10.54 -14.68
C GLU A 179 22.01 11.06 -16.03
#